data_e56886d12c01330dc2b7250fb2969b06
#
_entry.id   e56886d12c01330dc2b7250fb2969b06
#
_cell.length_a   1.000
_cell.length_b   1.000
_cell.length_c   1.000
_cell.angle_alpha   90.00
_cell.angle_beta   90.00
_cell.angle_gamma   90.00
#
_symmetry.space_group_name_H-M   'P 1'
#
loop_
_entity.id
_entity.type
_entity.pdbx_description
1 polymer ?
#
loop_
_entity_poly.entity_id
_entity_poly.type
_entity_poly.pdbx_seq_one_letter_code
_entity_poly.pdbx_strand_id
1 'polypeptide(L)'
;MRRELPDFPIGACFLDSIEQALAIALVHSYSVRDRAVRTYLGGLGPARLRRVKEFIHTKMEDDLTLSDMAQSVGLSASHFSEMFRKSTGETPHKFVLRCRTERAKEILRKAELRVLDVAGACGFKTQQHFARVFRQLCGASPSEYRREFLG
;
A
#
# COMPACT_ATOMS: atom_id res chain seq x y z
N MET A 1 -11.60 -39.86 63.44
CA MET A 1 -12.47 -39.65 62.28
C MET A 1 -11.85 -38.56 61.43
N ARG A 2 -10.97 -38.92 60.46
CA ARG A 2 -10.36 -37.96 59.50
C ARG A 2 -11.26 -37.91 58.29
N ARG A 3 -11.78 -36.73 57.96
CA ARG A 3 -12.48 -36.46 56.69
C ARG A 3 -11.41 -36.23 55.64
N GLU A 4 -11.30 -37.13 54.70
CA GLU A 4 -10.59 -36.90 53.44
C GLU A 4 -11.38 -35.93 52.57
N LEU A 5 -10.72 -34.87 52.20
CA LEU A 5 -11.23 -33.92 51.18
C LEU A 5 -10.98 -34.52 49.78
N PRO A 6 -11.93 -34.51 48.88
CA PRO A 6 -11.69 -34.99 47.52
C PRO A 6 -10.72 -34.06 46.79
N ASP A 7 -9.64 -34.63 46.29
CA ASP A 7 -8.75 -33.99 45.29
C ASP A 7 -9.57 -33.70 44.02
N PHE A 8 -9.88 -32.43 43.81
CA PHE A 8 -10.40 -32.00 42.53
C PHE A 8 -9.23 -31.77 41.58
N PRO A 9 -9.15 -32.47 40.43
CA PRO A 9 -8.11 -32.25 39.41
C PRO A 9 -8.42 -31.03 38.54
N ILE A 10 -8.57 -29.86 39.17
CA ILE A 10 -8.82 -28.60 38.44
C ILE A 10 -7.55 -28.12 37.71
N GLY A 11 -6.35 -28.58 38.18
CA GLY A 11 -5.08 -28.15 37.58
C GLY A 11 -4.77 -28.77 36.23
N ALA A 12 -5.14 -30.04 35.99
CA ALA A 12 -4.80 -30.73 34.74
C ALA A 12 -5.58 -30.21 33.52
N CYS A 13 -6.90 -30.01 33.65
CA CYS A 13 -7.72 -29.46 32.57
C CYS A 13 -7.37 -28.01 32.22
N PHE A 14 -6.88 -27.24 33.18
CA PHE A 14 -6.51 -25.84 32.95
C PHE A 14 -5.16 -25.75 32.20
N LEU A 15 -4.21 -26.60 32.53
CA LEU A 15 -2.91 -26.72 31.85
C LEU A 15 -3.09 -27.21 30.39
N ASP A 16 -3.90 -28.25 30.17
CA ASP A 16 -4.21 -28.77 28.84
C ASP A 16 -4.88 -27.71 27.95
N SER A 17 -5.75 -26.89 28.53
CA SER A 17 -6.41 -25.80 27.79
C SER A 17 -5.43 -24.67 27.38
N ILE A 18 -4.45 -24.38 28.25
CA ILE A 18 -3.40 -23.39 27.96
C ILE A 18 -2.44 -23.92 26.90
N GLU A 19 -2.04 -25.19 26.99
CA GLU A 19 -1.16 -25.82 26.01
C GLU A 19 -1.83 -25.89 24.63
N GLN A 20 -3.10 -26.24 24.54
CA GLN A 20 -3.85 -26.22 23.29
C GLN A 20 -4.01 -24.81 22.72
N ALA A 21 -4.32 -23.81 23.55
CA ALA A 21 -4.42 -22.43 23.11
C ALA A 21 -3.06 -21.90 22.61
N LEU A 22 -1.97 -22.23 23.29
CA LEU A 22 -0.62 -21.85 22.90
C LEU A 22 -0.18 -22.55 21.60
N ALA A 23 -0.48 -23.85 21.46
CA ALA A 23 -0.20 -24.60 20.23
C ALA A 23 -0.97 -24.05 19.03
N ILE A 24 -2.26 -23.71 19.19
CA ILE A 24 -3.07 -23.09 18.14
C ILE A 24 -2.54 -21.71 17.79
N ALA A 25 -2.17 -20.90 18.77
CA ALA A 25 -1.59 -19.57 18.54
C ALA A 25 -0.24 -19.65 17.83
N LEU A 26 0.62 -20.59 18.19
CA LEU A 26 1.91 -20.84 17.52
C LEU A 26 1.72 -21.33 16.08
N VAL A 27 0.84 -22.30 15.85
CA VAL A 27 0.52 -22.81 14.50
C VAL A 27 -0.07 -21.71 13.65
N HIS A 28 -0.97 -20.88 14.19
CA HIS A 28 -1.56 -19.75 13.47
C HIS A 28 -0.52 -18.69 13.12
N SER A 29 0.36 -18.36 14.07
CA SER A 29 1.47 -17.40 13.85
C SER A 29 2.48 -17.93 12.84
N TYR A 30 2.76 -19.24 12.87
CA TYR A 30 3.69 -19.89 11.94
C TYR A 30 3.07 -19.98 10.53
N SER A 31 1.80 -20.36 10.44
CA SER A 31 1.07 -20.42 9.15
C SER A 31 0.90 -19.05 8.51
N VAL A 32 0.69 -18.00 9.30
CA VAL A 32 0.64 -16.61 8.80
C VAL A 32 2.01 -16.15 8.33
N ARG A 33 3.09 -16.49 9.06
CA ARG A 33 4.48 -16.20 8.63
C ARG A 33 4.88 -16.99 7.39
N ASP A 34 4.55 -18.27 7.31
CA ASP A 34 4.89 -19.11 6.16
C ASP A 34 4.10 -18.72 4.90
N ARG A 35 2.84 -18.31 5.06
CA ARG A 35 2.05 -17.72 3.98
C ARG A 35 2.60 -16.36 3.55
N ALA A 36 3.04 -15.52 4.49
CA ALA A 36 3.77 -14.30 4.21
C ALA A 36 5.08 -14.60 3.46
N VAL A 37 5.92 -15.51 3.95
CA VAL A 37 7.19 -15.89 3.32
C VAL A 37 6.99 -16.46 1.91
N ARG A 38 5.98 -17.28 1.67
CA ARG A 38 5.67 -17.79 0.32
C ARG A 38 5.16 -16.73 -0.65
N THR A 39 4.42 -15.73 -0.15
CA THR A 39 4.00 -14.58 -0.96
C THR A 39 5.19 -13.68 -1.28
N TYR A 40 6.28 -13.75 -0.51
CA TYR A 40 7.51 -12.95 -0.68
C TYR A 40 8.56 -13.52 -1.64
N LEU A 41 8.42 -14.76 -2.12
CA LEU A 41 9.42 -15.40 -2.98
C LEU A 41 9.62 -14.73 -4.36
N GLY A 42 9.16 -13.50 -4.54
CA GLY A 42 9.34 -12.78 -5.80
C GLY A 42 9.12 -11.28 -5.77
N GLY A 43 8.72 -10.65 -4.63
CA GLY A 43 8.37 -9.22 -4.58
C GLY A 43 8.92 -8.48 -3.35
N LEU A 44 8.55 -7.20 -3.21
CA LEU A 44 8.80 -6.40 -2.00
C LEU A 44 8.00 -6.94 -0.82
N GLY A 45 8.64 -7.09 0.34
CA GLY A 45 7.94 -7.43 1.57
C GLY A 45 6.88 -6.39 1.98
N PRO A 46 5.78 -6.73 2.76
CA PRO A 46 4.73 -5.77 3.10
C PRO A 46 5.28 -4.52 3.78
N ALA A 47 6.27 -4.65 4.64
CA ALA A 47 6.88 -3.52 5.30
C ALA A 47 7.57 -2.56 4.31
N ARG A 48 8.34 -3.11 3.34
CA ARG A 48 8.98 -2.32 2.28
C ARG A 48 7.95 -1.75 1.32
N LEU A 49 6.94 -2.54 0.94
CA LEU A 49 5.87 -2.08 0.05
C LEU A 49 5.07 -0.94 0.68
N ARG A 50 4.73 -1.03 1.96
CA ARG A 50 4.08 0.05 2.70
C ARG A 50 4.96 1.29 2.74
N ARG A 51 6.23 1.15 3.13
CA ARG A 51 7.18 2.26 3.22
C ARG A 51 7.34 3.00 1.88
N VAL A 52 7.48 2.29 0.76
CA VAL A 52 7.60 2.95 -0.54
C VAL A 52 6.30 3.61 -0.99
N LYS A 53 5.14 3.04 -0.69
CA LYS A 53 3.85 3.68 -0.96
C LYS A 53 3.68 4.97 -0.17
N GLU A 54 3.99 4.97 1.13
CA GLU A 54 3.99 6.16 1.98
C GLU A 54 4.97 7.22 1.44
N PHE A 55 6.18 6.82 1.05
CA PHE A 55 7.17 7.70 0.44
C PHE A 55 6.64 8.34 -0.86
N ILE A 56 6.01 7.55 -1.74
CA ILE A 56 5.40 8.06 -2.98
C ILE A 56 4.29 9.07 -2.65
N HIS A 57 3.38 8.76 -1.73
CA HIS A 57 2.30 9.68 -1.34
C HIS A 57 2.80 10.99 -0.76
N THR A 58 3.90 10.95 0.00
CA THR A 58 4.50 12.15 0.59
C THR A 58 5.25 13.00 -0.43
N LYS A 59 5.85 12.36 -1.44
CA LYS A 59 6.77 12.99 -2.41
C LYS A 59 6.21 13.09 -3.84
N MET A 60 4.97 12.69 -4.08
CA MET A 60 4.41 12.65 -5.44
C MET A 60 4.27 14.02 -6.11
N GLU A 61 4.23 15.10 -5.34
CA GLU A 61 4.20 16.48 -5.84
C GLU A 61 5.58 16.94 -6.33
N ASP A 62 6.65 16.34 -5.80
CA ASP A 62 8.02 16.62 -6.16
C ASP A 62 8.46 15.85 -7.43
N ASP A 63 9.68 16.14 -7.90
CA ASP A 63 10.31 15.41 -9.01
C ASP A 63 10.82 14.03 -8.54
N LEU A 64 9.90 13.12 -8.31
CA LEU A 64 10.15 11.79 -7.78
C LEU A 64 10.76 10.87 -8.83
N THR A 65 12.00 10.42 -8.60
CA THR A 65 12.71 9.50 -9.50
C THR A 65 12.58 8.04 -9.06
N LEU A 66 12.85 7.12 -10.00
CA LEU A 66 12.93 5.69 -9.69
C LEU A 66 14.03 5.39 -8.65
N SER A 67 15.14 6.14 -8.70
CA SER A 67 16.25 6.02 -7.77
C SER A 67 15.84 6.39 -6.35
N ASP A 68 15.07 7.48 -6.16
CA ASP A 68 14.60 7.91 -4.85
C ASP A 68 13.68 6.86 -4.20
N MET A 69 12.77 6.31 -5.01
CA MET A 69 11.90 5.22 -4.55
C MET A 69 12.68 3.98 -4.14
N ALA A 70 13.67 3.58 -4.94
CA ALA A 70 14.53 2.42 -4.66
C ALA A 70 15.36 2.63 -3.39
N GLN A 71 15.96 3.81 -3.22
CA GLN A 71 16.74 4.17 -2.02
C GLN A 71 15.89 4.15 -0.75
N SER A 72 14.62 4.56 -0.83
CA SER A 72 13.71 4.55 0.34
C SER A 72 13.55 3.17 0.98
N VAL A 73 13.81 2.10 0.23
CA VAL A 73 13.73 0.70 0.67
C VAL A 73 15.05 -0.05 0.60
N GLY A 74 16.16 0.65 0.33
CA GLY A 74 17.52 0.09 0.31
C GLY A 74 17.79 -0.87 -0.85
N LEU A 75 17.26 -0.58 -2.04
CA LEU A 75 17.43 -1.40 -3.26
C LEU A 75 18.05 -0.56 -4.39
N SER A 76 18.66 -1.25 -5.36
CA SER A 76 19.00 -0.63 -6.65
C SER A 76 17.73 -0.36 -7.47
N ALA A 77 17.79 0.61 -8.38
CA ALA A 77 16.63 0.99 -9.22
C ALA A 77 16.07 -0.19 -10.04
N SER A 78 16.95 -1.00 -10.66
CA SER A 78 16.55 -2.18 -11.43
C SER A 78 15.84 -3.22 -10.57
N HIS A 79 16.46 -3.58 -9.43
CA HIS A 79 15.91 -4.58 -8.50
C HIS A 79 14.60 -4.11 -7.90
N PHE A 80 14.53 -2.83 -7.50
CA PHE A 80 13.30 -2.22 -7.01
C PHE A 80 12.16 -2.30 -8.04
N SER A 81 12.41 -1.90 -9.29
CA SER A 81 11.40 -1.90 -10.35
C SER A 81 10.81 -3.30 -10.57
N GLU A 82 11.65 -4.33 -10.60
CA GLU A 82 11.23 -5.72 -10.75
C GLU A 82 10.40 -6.19 -9.55
N MET A 83 10.92 -5.98 -8.32
CA MET A 83 10.25 -6.38 -7.08
C MET A 83 8.92 -5.64 -6.87
N PHE A 84 8.87 -4.34 -7.18
CA PHE A 84 7.66 -3.55 -7.09
C PHE A 84 6.58 -4.05 -8.06
N ARG A 85 6.96 -4.33 -9.32
CA ARG A 85 6.04 -4.89 -10.32
C ARG A 85 5.51 -6.27 -9.92
N LYS A 86 6.35 -7.13 -9.34
CA LYS A 86 5.92 -8.44 -8.82
C LYS A 86 4.93 -8.30 -7.67
N SER A 87 5.08 -7.26 -6.82
CA SER A 87 4.21 -7.03 -5.67
C SER A 87 2.89 -6.33 -6.01
N THR A 88 2.88 -5.45 -7.03
CA THR A 88 1.74 -4.56 -7.33
C THR A 88 1.06 -4.85 -8.66
N GLY A 89 1.73 -5.60 -9.55
CA GLY A 89 1.27 -5.85 -10.92
C GLY A 89 1.54 -4.71 -11.89
N GLU A 90 2.07 -3.57 -11.43
CA GLU A 90 2.35 -2.38 -12.24
C GLU A 90 3.75 -1.83 -11.99
N THR A 91 4.26 -1.02 -12.93
CA THR A 91 5.57 -0.38 -12.76
C THR A 91 5.48 0.76 -11.73
N PRO A 92 6.60 1.10 -11.03
CA PRO A 92 6.63 2.23 -10.10
C PRO A 92 6.16 3.55 -10.72
N HIS A 93 6.59 3.84 -11.94
CA HIS A 93 6.17 5.05 -12.67
C HIS A 93 4.65 5.09 -12.92
N LYS A 94 4.06 3.98 -13.35
CA LYS A 94 2.60 3.89 -13.57
C LYS A 94 1.83 4.08 -12.26
N PHE A 95 2.35 3.51 -11.17
CA PHE A 95 1.78 3.69 -9.83
C PHE A 95 1.80 5.17 -9.40
N VAL A 96 2.92 5.88 -9.58
CA VAL A 96 3.03 7.33 -9.28
C VAL A 96 2.04 8.13 -10.11
N LEU A 97 1.93 7.90 -11.43
CA LEU A 97 0.97 8.59 -12.29
C LEU A 97 -0.47 8.35 -11.84
N ARG A 98 -0.81 7.14 -11.39
CA ARG A 98 -2.13 6.83 -10.85
C ARG A 98 -2.40 7.59 -9.54
N CYS A 99 -1.44 7.62 -8.60
CA CYS A 99 -1.58 8.39 -7.36
C CYS A 99 -1.77 9.89 -7.64
N ARG A 100 -0.98 10.46 -8.55
CA ARG A 100 -1.13 11.86 -9.01
C ARG A 100 -2.50 12.14 -9.62
N THR A 101 -3.01 11.20 -10.41
CA THR A 101 -4.34 11.33 -11.04
C THR A 101 -5.47 11.26 -10.00
N GLU A 102 -5.39 10.36 -9.02
CA GLU A 102 -6.37 10.31 -7.93
C GLU A 102 -6.37 11.59 -7.10
N ARG A 103 -5.18 12.14 -6.79
CA ARG A 103 -5.07 13.45 -6.15
C ARG A 103 -5.70 14.57 -6.98
N ALA A 104 -5.48 14.55 -8.29
CA ALA A 104 -6.07 15.54 -9.18
C ALA A 104 -7.61 15.46 -9.20
N LYS A 105 -8.20 14.26 -9.17
CA LYS A 105 -9.65 14.09 -9.06
C LYS A 105 -10.21 14.75 -7.79
N GLU A 106 -9.54 14.57 -6.64
CA GLU A 106 -9.95 15.19 -5.40
C GLU A 106 -9.95 16.72 -5.48
N ILE A 107 -8.89 17.30 -6.07
CA ILE A 107 -8.77 18.76 -6.23
C ILE A 107 -9.81 19.27 -7.21
N LEU A 108 -10.00 18.60 -8.35
CA LEU A 108 -10.98 18.97 -9.38
C LEU A 108 -12.42 18.98 -8.87
N ARG A 109 -12.74 18.14 -7.89
CA ARG A 109 -14.08 18.08 -7.25
C ARG A 109 -14.32 19.18 -6.22
N LYS A 110 -13.26 19.70 -5.60
CA LYS A 110 -13.37 20.57 -4.42
C LYS A 110 -13.01 22.03 -4.69
N ALA A 111 -12.26 22.31 -5.73
CA ALA A 111 -11.70 23.62 -5.96
C ALA A 111 -11.84 24.08 -7.42
N GLU A 112 -12.16 25.35 -7.60
CA GLU A 112 -12.19 26.05 -8.91
C GLU A 112 -10.80 26.49 -9.39
N LEU A 113 -9.77 25.68 -9.10
CA LEU A 113 -8.42 25.95 -9.57
C LEU A 113 -8.32 25.74 -11.09
N ARG A 114 -7.49 26.52 -11.76
CA ARG A 114 -7.21 26.28 -13.18
C ARG A 114 -6.61 24.88 -13.38
N VAL A 115 -6.89 24.24 -14.50
CA VAL A 115 -6.34 22.89 -14.81
C VAL A 115 -4.81 22.88 -14.77
N LEU A 116 -4.17 23.99 -15.14
CA LEU A 116 -2.72 24.16 -15.03
C LEU A 116 -2.23 24.10 -13.57
N ASP A 117 -2.94 24.78 -12.68
CA ASP A 117 -2.57 24.80 -11.26
C ASP A 117 -2.77 23.43 -10.60
N VAL A 118 -3.84 22.71 -10.99
CA VAL A 118 -4.06 21.31 -10.57
C VAL A 118 -2.94 20.39 -11.07
N ALA A 119 -2.49 20.57 -12.31
CA ALA A 119 -1.37 19.77 -12.85
C ALA A 119 -0.10 19.97 -12.02
N GLY A 120 0.24 21.23 -11.71
CA GLY A 120 1.40 21.56 -10.85
C GLY A 120 1.28 20.99 -9.44
N ALA A 121 0.13 21.18 -8.78
CA ALA A 121 -0.14 20.68 -7.43
C ALA A 121 -0.13 19.13 -7.33
N CYS A 122 -0.25 18.44 -8.47
CA CYS A 122 -0.15 16.97 -8.54
C CYS A 122 1.21 16.47 -9.05
N GLY A 123 2.21 17.35 -9.21
CA GLY A 123 3.55 16.98 -9.64
C GLY A 123 3.73 16.70 -11.13
N PHE A 124 2.81 17.16 -11.98
CA PHE A 124 2.97 17.11 -13.44
C PHE A 124 3.76 18.32 -13.93
N LYS A 125 4.82 18.08 -14.71
CA LYS A 125 5.67 19.15 -15.25
C LYS A 125 4.96 20.02 -16.33
N THR A 126 3.98 19.44 -17.04
CA THR A 126 3.22 20.16 -18.08
C THR A 126 1.75 19.79 -18.03
N GLN A 127 0.90 20.77 -18.38
CA GLN A 127 -0.55 20.57 -18.49
C GLN A 127 -0.90 19.53 -19.57
N GLN A 128 -0.15 19.49 -20.67
CA GLN A 128 -0.38 18.54 -21.76
C GLN A 128 -0.14 17.09 -21.32
N HIS A 129 0.94 16.86 -20.57
CA HIS A 129 1.24 15.54 -19.99
C HIS A 129 0.16 15.13 -19.00
N PHE A 130 -0.25 16.06 -18.12
CA PHE A 130 -1.35 15.84 -17.18
C PHE A 130 -2.66 15.46 -17.91
N ALA A 131 -3.10 16.26 -18.87
CA ALA A 131 -4.34 16.02 -19.58
C ALA A 131 -4.36 14.67 -20.31
N ARG A 132 -3.23 14.29 -20.93
CA ARG A 132 -3.06 12.99 -21.60
C ARG A 132 -3.16 11.82 -20.62
N VAL A 133 -2.43 11.88 -19.53
CA VAL A 133 -2.43 10.82 -18.49
C VAL A 133 -3.80 10.71 -17.83
N PHE A 134 -4.39 11.85 -17.47
CA PHE A 134 -5.70 11.90 -16.85
C PHE A 134 -6.77 11.27 -17.74
N ARG A 135 -6.80 11.64 -19.03
CA ARG A 135 -7.74 11.05 -20.01
C ARG A 135 -7.51 9.54 -20.19
N GLN A 136 -6.25 9.11 -20.23
CA GLN A 136 -5.91 7.67 -20.33
C GLN A 136 -6.40 6.86 -19.13
N LEU A 137 -6.34 7.41 -17.92
CA LEU A 137 -6.72 6.72 -16.69
C LEU A 137 -8.19 6.89 -16.30
N CYS A 138 -8.81 8.01 -16.68
CA CYS A 138 -10.19 8.36 -16.28
C CYS A 138 -11.21 8.29 -17.42
N GLY A 139 -10.77 8.17 -18.67
CA GLY A 139 -11.67 8.17 -19.84
C GLY A 139 -12.12 9.55 -20.32
N ALA A 140 -11.97 10.61 -19.49
CA ALA A 140 -12.35 11.98 -19.78
C ALA A 140 -11.19 12.95 -19.53
N SER A 141 -11.21 14.12 -20.15
CA SER A 141 -10.23 15.18 -19.85
C SER A 141 -10.48 15.78 -18.45
N PRO A 142 -9.47 16.43 -17.83
CA PRO A 142 -9.66 17.11 -16.54
C PRO A 142 -10.81 18.11 -16.53
N SER A 143 -11.00 18.85 -17.62
CA SER A 143 -12.07 19.84 -17.75
C SER A 143 -13.47 19.20 -17.90
N GLU A 144 -13.58 18.10 -18.65
CA GLU A 144 -14.81 17.31 -18.76
C GLU A 144 -15.18 16.68 -17.43
N TYR A 145 -14.20 16.08 -16.74
CA TYR A 145 -14.38 15.50 -15.42
C TYR A 145 -14.87 16.52 -14.39
N ARG A 146 -14.28 17.72 -14.36
CA ARG A 146 -14.73 18.81 -13.48
C ARG A 146 -16.18 19.19 -13.75
N ARG A 147 -16.56 19.38 -15.03
CA ARG A 147 -17.91 19.78 -15.42
C ARG A 147 -18.96 18.76 -14.99
N GLU A 148 -18.63 17.47 -15.00
CA GLU A 148 -19.52 16.39 -14.56
C GLU A 148 -19.82 16.45 -13.04
N PHE A 149 -18.87 16.95 -12.24
CA PHE A 149 -19.01 17.00 -10.78
C PHE A 149 -19.38 18.36 -10.21
N LEU A 150 -19.18 19.45 -10.94
CA LEU A 150 -19.50 20.82 -10.49
C LEU A 150 -20.73 21.42 -11.25
N GLY A 151 -21.23 20.72 -12.28
CA GLY A 151 -22.45 21.08 -12.99
C GLY A 151 -23.67 20.55 -12.29
#